data_1304a49312db11442ef8f9c09cd87dc3
#
_entry.id   1304a49312db11442ef8f9c09cd87dc3
#
_cell.length_a   1.000
_cell.length_b   1.000
_cell.length_c   1.000
_cell.angle_alpha   90.00
_cell.angle_beta   90.00
_cell.angle_gamma   90.00
#
_symmetry.space_group_name_H-M   'P 1'
#
loop_
_entity.id
_entity.type
_entity.pdbx_description
1 polymer ?
#
loop_
_entity_poly.entity_id
_entity_poly.type
_entity_poly.pdbx_seq_one_letter_code
_entity_poly.pdbx_strand_id
1 'polypeptide(L)'
;MQPILFIDRDGTLIDEPKTDFQIDSLEKLKFEPNVIPAMLKLKEKYRFVMVSNQDGLGTDSFPKSDFDKPHNAMMALFKSQGIEFDDVLICPHKPEDHCQCRKPQTKLLKKYIEKKLFDPAHSFVIGDRATDVQLAENLGIRAIQYNPQQMPWELIAEKLLGEAVSNIGNRP
;
A
#
# COMPACT_ATOMS: atom_id res chain seq x y z
N MET A 1 -7.42 18.70 5.02
CA MET A 1 -7.55 17.51 4.13
C MET A 1 -7.02 16.32 4.91
N GLN A 2 -7.73 15.18 4.91
CA GLN A 2 -7.29 14.01 5.65
C GLN A 2 -6.07 13.38 4.94
N PRO A 3 -5.00 13.04 5.66
CA PRO A 3 -3.82 12.45 5.07
C PRO A 3 -4.08 11.03 4.55
N ILE A 4 -3.30 10.61 3.57
CA ILE A 4 -3.43 9.30 2.90
C ILE A 4 -2.19 8.45 3.16
N LEU A 5 -2.41 7.17 3.44
CA LEU A 5 -1.41 6.13 3.33
C LEU A 5 -1.58 5.43 1.98
N PHE A 6 -0.60 5.59 1.10
CA PHE A 6 -0.48 4.81 -0.13
C PHE A 6 0.27 3.53 0.19
N ILE A 7 -0.42 2.40 0.14
CA ILE A 7 0.09 1.15 0.71
C ILE A 7 0.28 0.12 -0.39
N ASP A 8 1.47 -0.46 -0.47
CA ASP A 8 1.72 -1.62 -1.32
C ASP A 8 0.96 -2.85 -0.81
N ARG A 9 0.73 -3.81 -1.69
CA ARG A 9 -0.02 -5.04 -1.39
C ARG A 9 0.90 -6.19 -0.98
N ASP A 10 1.68 -6.69 -1.93
CA ASP A 10 2.47 -7.91 -1.79
C ASP A 10 3.77 -7.63 -1.05
N GLY A 11 4.07 -8.41 0.00
CA GLY A 11 5.19 -8.16 0.89
C GLY A 11 4.97 -7.04 1.91
N THR A 12 3.76 -6.44 1.95
CA THR A 12 3.43 -5.32 2.85
C THR A 12 2.13 -5.54 3.62
N LEU A 13 1.02 -5.76 2.93
CA LEU A 13 -0.28 -6.14 3.55
C LEU A 13 -0.41 -7.65 3.69
N ILE A 14 0.07 -8.38 2.70
CA ILE A 14 0.05 -9.83 2.62
C ILE A 14 1.44 -10.35 2.25
N ASP A 15 1.77 -11.52 2.76
CA ASP A 15 3.05 -12.19 2.51
C ASP A 15 3.19 -12.52 1.01
N GLU A 16 4.36 -12.27 0.46
CA GLU A 16 4.66 -12.53 -0.94
C GLU A 16 5.49 -13.82 -1.08
N PRO A 17 5.02 -14.79 -1.88
CA PRO A 17 5.79 -16.00 -2.14
C PRO A 17 7.14 -15.67 -2.80
N LYS A 18 8.22 -16.21 -2.24
CA LYS A 18 9.58 -15.93 -2.73
C LYS A 18 9.95 -16.72 -3.98
N THR A 19 9.10 -17.65 -4.41
CA THR A 19 9.35 -18.54 -5.55
C THR A 19 8.92 -17.93 -6.87
N ASP A 20 7.74 -17.36 -6.94
CA ASP A 20 7.12 -16.83 -8.15
C ASP A 20 6.57 -15.40 -8.02
N PHE A 21 6.59 -14.86 -6.80
CA PHE A 21 6.12 -13.50 -6.48
C PHE A 21 4.64 -13.24 -6.87
N GLN A 22 3.84 -14.33 -6.98
CA GLN A 22 2.42 -14.24 -7.34
C GLN A 22 1.55 -14.84 -6.27
N ILE A 23 0.51 -14.11 -5.87
CA ILE A 23 -0.55 -14.59 -4.99
C ILE A 23 -1.75 -14.90 -5.88
N ASP A 24 -1.73 -16.10 -6.44
CA ASP A 24 -2.62 -16.60 -7.49
C ASP A 24 -3.65 -17.64 -6.96
N SER A 25 -3.63 -17.90 -5.67
CA SER A 25 -4.56 -18.84 -5.02
C SER A 25 -4.86 -18.43 -3.58
N LEU A 26 -5.96 -18.96 -3.01
CA LEU A 26 -6.32 -18.74 -1.61
C LEU A 26 -5.32 -19.34 -0.63
N GLU A 27 -4.66 -20.42 -1.00
CA GLU A 27 -3.64 -21.10 -0.20
C GLU A 27 -2.41 -20.21 0.03
N LYS A 28 -2.12 -19.32 -0.94
CA LYS A 28 -1.03 -18.34 -0.85
C LYS A 28 -1.42 -17.06 -0.10
N LEU A 29 -2.71 -16.84 0.13
CA LEU A 29 -3.17 -15.65 0.85
C LEU A 29 -2.84 -15.73 2.33
N LYS A 30 -1.89 -14.93 2.78
CA LYS A 30 -1.47 -14.83 4.16
C LYS A 30 -1.21 -13.37 4.53
N PHE A 31 -1.85 -12.89 5.57
CA PHE A 31 -1.65 -11.52 6.03
C PHE A 31 -0.29 -11.34 6.70
N GLU A 32 0.31 -10.17 6.50
CA GLU A 32 1.49 -9.79 7.27
C GLU A 32 1.14 -9.65 8.76
N PRO A 33 2.09 -9.98 9.66
CA PRO A 33 1.84 -9.91 11.10
C PRO A 33 1.32 -8.54 11.53
N ASN A 34 0.26 -8.53 12.33
CA ASN A 34 -0.33 -7.35 12.97
C ASN A 34 -0.80 -6.22 12.02
N VAL A 35 -0.90 -6.48 10.71
CA VAL A 35 -1.39 -5.49 9.74
C VAL A 35 -2.81 -5.01 10.08
N ILE A 36 -3.73 -5.93 10.42
CA ILE A 36 -5.12 -5.59 10.74
C ILE A 36 -5.22 -4.72 12.00
N PRO A 37 -4.65 -5.11 13.16
CA PRO A 37 -4.66 -4.26 14.35
C PRO A 37 -4.02 -2.88 14.11
N ALA A 38 -2.94 -2.79 13.34
CA ALA A 38 -2.30 -1.53 13.02
C ALA A 38 -3.20 -0.63 12.17
N MET A 39 -3.80 -1.18 11.10
CA MET A 39 -4.70 -0.42 10.22
C MET A 39 -5.97 0.04 10.96
N LEU A 40 -6.50 -0.76 11.90
CA LEU A 40 -7.62 -0.35 12.73
C LEU A 40 -7.30 0.88 13.60
N LYS A 41 -6.07 0.99 14.08
CA LYS A 41 -5.62 2.19 14.82
C LYS A 41 -5.43 3.40 13.90
N LEU A 42 -5.00 3.17 12.65
CA LEU A 42 -4.64 4.22 11.70
C LEU A 42 -5.84 4.81 10.96
N LYS A 43 -6.93 4.06 10.78
CA LYS A 43 -8.09 4.48 9.96
C LYS A 43 -8.81 5.73 10.46
N GLU A 44 -8.72 6.04 11.73
CA GLU A 44 -9.32 7.26 12.30
C GLU A 44 -8.58 8.53 11.86
N LYS A 45 -7.30 8.39 11.51
CA LYS A 45 -6.45 9.50 11.11
C LYS A 45 -6.17 9.53 9.61
N TYR A 46 -6.05 8.37 8.99
CA TYR A 46 -5.62 8.22 7.61
C TYR A 46 -6.68 7.56 6.74
N ARG A 47 -6.77 8.01 5.50
CA ARG A 47 -7.41 7.27 4.41
C ARG A 47 -6.41 6.29 3.80
N PHE A 48 -6.89 5.20 3.24
CA PHE A 48 -6.05 4.17 2.64
C PHE A 48 -6.26 4.09 1.14
N VAL A 49 -5.16 4.05 0.40
CA VAL A 49 -5.14 3.80 -1.05
C VAL A 49 -4.13 2.70 -1.32
N MET A 50 -4.56 1.60 -1.92
CA MET A 50 -3.66 0.51 -2.32
C MET A 50 -3.00 0.85 -3.64
N VAL A 51 -1.67 0.66 -3.74
CA VAL A 51 -0.90 0.89 -4.98
C VAL A 51 0.02 -0.30 -5.21
N SER A 52 -0.31 -1.15 -6.18
CA SER A 52 0.38 -2.43 -6.39
C SER A 52 0.87 -2.61 -7.81
N ASN A 53 2.07 -3.18 -7.97
CA ASN A 53 2.55 -3.72 -9.22
C ASN A 53 2.20 -5.22 -9.26
N GLN A 54 1.51 -5.65 -10.31
CA GLN A 54 1.10 -7.03 -10.53
C GLN A 54 1.61 -7.48 -11.90
N ASP A 55 2.86 -7.91 -11.95
CA ASP A 55 3.59 -8.16 -13.18
C ASP A 55 2.92 -9.25 -14.03
N GLY A 56 2.50 -8.87 -15.24
CA GLY A 56 1.86 -9.77 -16.19
C GLY A 56 0.40 -10.12 -15.89
N LEU A 57 -0.25 -9.38 -14.97
CA LEU A 57 -1.67 -9.58 -14.68
C LEU A 57 -2.54 -9.46 -15.94
N GLY A 58 -3.36 -10.47 -16.18
CA GLY A 58 -4.22 -10.57 -17.36
C GLY A 58 -3.57 -11.27 -18.55
N THR A 59 -2.33 -11.75 -18.42
CA THR A 59 -1.67 -12.64 -19.40
C THR A 59 -1.79 -14.10 -19.01
N ASP A 60 -1.34 -15.01 -19.89
CA ASP A 60 -1.34 -16.44 -19.61
C ASP A 60 -0.46 -16.82 -18.41
N SER A 61 0.58 -16.01 -18.12
CA SER A 61 1.46 -16.24 -16.95
C SER A 61 0.85 -15.80 -15.63
N PHE A 62 -0.16 -14.94 -15.64
CA PHE A 62 -0.91 -14.51 -14.48
C PHE A 62 -2.35 -14.16 -14.85
N PRO A 63 -3.23 -15.15 -15.04
CA PRO A 63 -4.62 -14.94 -15.40
C PRO A 63 -5.35 -14.08 -14.36
N LYS A 64 -6.23 -13.20 -14.83
CA LYS A 64 -7.00 -12.32 -13.94
C LYS A 64 -7.83 -13.10 -12.93
N SER A 65 -8.40 -14.24 -13.29
CA SER A 65 -9.17 -15.11 -12.39
C SER A 65 -8.36 -15.58 -11.18
N ASP A 66 -7.07 -15.84 -11.38
CA ASP A 66 -6.18 -16.34 -10.34
C ASP A 66 -5.80 -15.22 -9.35
N PHE A 67 -5.62 -14.01 -9.86
CA PHE A 67 -5.46 -12.82 -9.04
C PHE A 67 -6.74 -12.45 -8.28
N ASP A 68 -7.89 -12.40 -8.96
CA ASP A 68 -9.14 -11.88 -8.40
C ASP A 68 -9.60 -12.68 -7.16
N LYS A 69 -9.42 -13.99 -7.16
CA LYS A 69 -9.91 -14.86 -6.08
C LYS A 69 -9.26 -14.54 -4.72
N PRO A 70 -7.93 -14.57 -4.56
CA PRO A 70 -7.29 -14.18 -3.31
C PRO A 70 -7.41 -12.68 -3.02
N HIS A 71 -7.41 -11.83 -4.05
CA HIS A 71 -7.57 -10.40 -3.88
C HIS A 71 -8.93 -10.04 -3.28
N ASN A 72 -10.00 -10.59 -3.82
CA ASN A 72 -11.36 -10.35 -3.31
C ASN A 72 -11.55 -10.90 -1.90
N ALA A 73 -10.96 -12.06 -1.58
CA ALA A 73 -10.98 -12.60 -0.23
C ALA A 73 -10.25 -11.69 0.78
N MET A 74 -9.08 -11.17 0.40
CA MET A 74 -8.34 -10.19 1.19
C MET A 74 -9.18 -8.92 1.44
N MET A 75 -9.76 -8.35 0.39
CA MET A 75 -10.58 -7.14 0.49
C MET A 75 -11.84 -7.36 1.34
N ALA A 76 -12.49 -8.51 1.20
CA ALA A 76 -13.66 -8.88 2.01
C ALA A 76 -13.29 -9.00 3.49
N LEU A 77 -12.12 -9.55 3.81
CA LEU A 77 -11.64 -9.66 5.19
C LEU A 77 -11.34 -8.28 5.77
N PHE A 78 -10.62 -7.40 5.07
CA PHE A 78 -10.40 -6.03 5.53
C PHE A 78 -11.72 -5.32 5.80
N LYS A 79 -12.67 -5.39 4.87
CA LYS A 79 -14.00 -4.78 5.02
C LYS A 79 -14.76 -5.35 6.23
N SER A 80 -14.70 -6.66 6.48
CA SER A 80 -15.34 -7.29 7.64
C SER A 80 -14.80 -6.80 8.97
N GLN A 81 -13.54 -6.31 8.98
CA GLN A 81 -12.89 -5.69 10.13
C GLN A 81 -13.10 -4.17 10.19
N GLY A 82 -13.87 -3.60 9.27
CA GLY A 82 -14.13 -2.15 9.19
C GLY A 82 -12.90 -1.37 8.66
N ILE A 83 -12.08 -1.99 7.82
CA ILE A 83 -10.98 -1.36 7.09
C ILE A 83 -11.39 -1.22 5.63
N GLU A 84 -11.45 0.01 5.12
CA GLU A 84 -11.82 0.30 3.75
C GLU A 84 -10.69 1.03 3.03
N PHE A 85 -10.54 0.74 1.75
CA PHE A 85 -9.64 1.44 0.85
C PHE A 85 -10.45 2.36 -0.07
N ASP A 86 -10.05 3.60 -0.18
CA ASP A 86 -10.70 4.56 -1.07
C ASP A 86 -10.52 4.21 -2.55
N ASP A 87 -9.33 3.69 -2.88
CA ASP A 87 -8.99 3.20 -4.22
C ASP A 87 -8.04 1.99 -4.12
N VAL A 88 -8.13 1.12 -5.12
CA VAL A 88 -7.20 0.01 -5.35
C VAL A 88 -6.60 0.20 -6.74
N LEU A 89 -5.35 0.63 -6.78
CA LEU A 89 -4.64 1.03 -8.00
C LEU A 89 -3.60 -0.03 -8.35
N ILE A 90 -3.79 -0.68 -9.50
CA ILE A 90 -2.97 -1.81 -9.93
C ILE A 90 -2.32 -1.52 -11.27
N CYS A 91 -1.01 -1.71 -11.35
CA CYS A 91 -0.28 -1.77 -12.61
C CYS A 91 -0.12 -3.23 -13.03
N PRO A 92 -0.64 -3.65 -14.19
CA PRO A 92 -0.54 -5.02 -14.67
C PRO A 92 0.73 -5.31 -15.47
N HIS A 93 1.54 -4.30 -15.74
CA HIS A 93 2.66 -4.36 -16.67
C HIS A 93 3.92 -4.92 -16.02
N LYS A 94 4.72 -5.61 -16.82
CA LYS A 94 6.08 -6.04 -16.48
C LYS A 94 7.08 -4.88 -16.62
N PRO A 95 8.29 -4.99 -16.03
CA PRO A 95 9.34 -3.96 -16.16
C PRO A 95 9.70 -3.63 -17.62
N GLU A 96 9.77 -4.65 -18.48
CA GLU A 96 10.10 -4.53 -19.90
C GLU A 96 9.04 -3.80 -20.73
N ASP A 97 7.83 -3.62 -20.22
CA ASP A 97 6.77 -2.86 -20.91
C ASP A 97 7.00 -1.34 -20.84
N HIS A 98 7.96 -0.88 -20.04
CA HIS A 98 8.33 0.53 -19.87
C HIS A 98 7.13 1.46 -19.71
N CYS A 99 6.09 1.00 -19.00
CA CYS A 99 4.88 1.78 -18.77
C CYS A 99 5.12 2.91 -17.75
N GLN A 100 4.21 3.88 -17.72
CA GLN A 100 4.26 4.99 -16.77
C GLN A 100 3.45 4.76 -15.49
N CYS A 101 2.81 3.60 -15.35
CA CYS A 101 1.98 3.28 -14.19
C CYS A 101 2.66 2.36 -13.16
N ARG A 102 3.68 1.59 -13.56
CA ARG A 102 4.45 0.74 -12.66
C ARG A 102 5.27 1.59 -11.68
N LYS A 103 5.14 1.33 -10.37
CA LYS A 103 5.98 2.00 -9.36
C LYS A 103 7.47 1.82 -9.71
N PRO A 104 8.29 2.86 -9.65
CA PRO A 104 8.05 4.15 -8.98
C PRO A 104 7.34 5.23 -9.81
N GLN A 105 6.83 4.91 -11.01
CA GLN A 105 6.08 5.86 -11.83
C GLN A 105 4.75 6.24 -11.17
N THR A 106 4.29 7.47 -11.43
CA THR A 106 3.18 8.08 -10.68
C THR A 106 1.84 8.09 -11.43
N LYS A 107 1.75 7.52 -12.62
CA LYS A 107 0.55 7.63 -13.48
C LYS A 107 -0.72 7.06 -12.81
N LEU A 108 -0.60 6.00 -12.00
CA LEU A 108 -1.74 5.47 -11.21
C LEU A 108 -2.31 6.52 -10.26
N LEU A 109 -1.47 7.42 -9.76
CA LEU A 109 -1.82 8.44 -8.78
C LEU A 109 -2.14 9.80 -9.41
N LYS A 110 -2.24 9.88 -10.75
CA LYS A 110 -2.52 11.11 -11.49
C LYS A 110 -3.72 11.88 -10.92
N LYS A 111 -4.83 11.20 -10.62
CA LYS A 111 -6.03 11.78 -10.01
C LYS A 111 -5.72 12.50 -8.68
N TYR A 112 -4.89 11.88 -7.85
CA TYR A 112 -4.52 12.40 -6.54
C TYR A 112 -3.61 13.62 -6.64
N ILE A 113 -2.68 13.60 -7.59
CA ILE A 113 -1.72 14.68 -7.85
C ILE A 113 -2.44 15.90 -8.44
N GLU A 114 -3.18 15.72 -9.55
CA GLU A 114 -3.81 16.82 -10.28
C GLU A 114 -4.90 17.51 -9.48
N LYS A 115 -5.69 16.74 -8.73
CA LYS A 115 -6.78 17.27 -7.90
C LYS A 115 -6.33 17.63 -6.49
N LYS A 116 -5.06 17.47 -6.15
CA LYS A 116 -4.49 17.73 -4.82
C LYS A 116 -5.30 17.04 -3.70
N LEU A 117 -5.57 15.73 -3.84
CA LEU A 117 -6.48 15.00 -2.96
C LEU A 117 -5.83 14.47 -1.68
N PHE A 118 -4.57 14.75 -1.44
CA PHE A 118 -3.85 14.35 -0.22
C PHE A 118 -3.02 15.50 0.35
N ASP A 119 -2.72 15.42 1.63
CA ASP A 119 -1.81 16.35 2.33
C ASP A 119 -0.37 15.82 2.22
N PRO A 120 0.52 16.46 1.45
CA PRO A 120 1.90 15.97 1.28
C PRO A 120 2.71 15.95 2.57
N ALA A 121 2.42 16.83 3.52
CA ALA A 121 3.16 16.92 4.78
C ALA A 121 2.88 15.74 5.72
N HIS A 122 1.67 15.16 5.64
CA HIS A 122 1.23 14.12 6.56
C HIS A 122 0.84 12.80 5.87
N SER A 123 0.99 12.70 4.54
CA SER A 123 0.77 11.46 3.79
C SER A 123 2.07 10.67 3.62
N PHE A 124 1.96 9.36 3.42
CA PHE A 124 3.10 8.46 3.31
C PHE A 124 2.86 7.40 2.23
N VAL A 125 3.96 6.89 1.66
CA VAL A 125 3.98 5.59 0.99
C VAL A 125 4.50 4.56 1.98
N ILE A 126 3.82 3.42 2.08
CA ILE A 126 4.25 2.26 2.87
C ILE A 126 4.42 1.08 1.92
N GLY A 127 5.59 0.50 1.87
CA GLY A 127 5.89 -0.67 1.04
C GLY A 127 7.21 -1.31 1.44
N ASP A 128 7.47 -2.52 0.98
CA ASP A 128 8.66 -3.30 1.35
C ASP A 128 9.85 -3.06 0.41
N ARG A 129 9.64 -2.44 -0.76
CA ARG A 129 10.64 -2.33 -1.82
C ARG A 129 11.18 -0.90 -1.99
N ALA A 130 12.38 -0.82 -2.57
CA ALA A 130 12.98 0.45 -2.96
C ALA A 130 12.10 1.25 -3.93
N THR A 131 11.31 0.57 -4.80
CA THR A 131 10.37 1.23 -5.72
C THR A 131 9.23 1.95 -5.00
N ASP A 132 8.86 1.54 -3.79
CA ASP A 132 7.88 2.24 -2.95
C ASP A 132 8.49 3.51 -2.35
N VAL A 133 9.74 3.42 -1.90
CA VAL A 133 10.49 4.59 -1.40
C VAL A 133 10.65 5.61 -2.52
N GLN A 134 11.06 5.19 -3.72
CA GLN A 134 11.19 6.06 -4.89
C GLN A 134 9.83 6.65 -5.33
N LEU A 135 8.73 5.89 -5.19
CA LEU A 135 7.39 6.44 -5.45
C LEU A 135 7.08 7.61 -4.51
N ALA A 136 7.41 7.48 -3.23
CA ALA A 136 7.23 8.57 -2.26
C ALA A 136 8.06 9.80 -2.63
N GLU A 137 9.31 9.62 -3.04
CA GLU A 137 10.17 10.70 -3.53
C GLU A 137 9.55 11.41 -4.74
N ASN A 138 9.04 10.64 -5.72
CA ASN A 138 8.39 11.18 -6.91
C ASN A 138 7.06 11.91 -6.61
N LEU A 139 6.41 11.58 -5.49
CA LEU A 139 5.22 12.27 -4.99
C LEU A 139 5.54 13.47 -4.09
N GLY A 140 6.80 13.65 -3.70
CA GLY A 140 7.20 14.68 -2.72
C GLY A 140 6.68 14.42 -1.31
N ILE A 141 6.52 13.16 -0.93
CA ILE A 141 6.04 12.73 0.41
C ILE A 141 7.03 11.78 1.07
N ARG A 142 6.78 11.46 2.34
CA ARG A 142 7.63 10.54 3.10
C ARG A 142 7.30 9.08 2.80
N ALA A 143 8.32 8.22 2.88
CA ALA A 143 8.18 6.77 2.82
C ALA A 143 8.38 6.13 4.19
N ILE A 144 7.72 5.00 4.41
CA ILE A 144 8.05 4.04 5.46
C ILE A 144 8.28 2.70 4.78
N GLN A 145 9.51 2.22 4.79
CA GLN A 145 9.82 0.91 4.23
C GLN A 145 9.47 -0.16 5.25
N TYR A 146 8.44 -0.96 4.93
CA TYR A 146 8.01 -2.09 5.74
C TYR A 146 9.09 -3.17 5.80
N ASN A 147 9.31 -3.70 6.97
CA ASN A 147 10.14 -4.88 7.20
C ASN A 147 9.65 -5.58 8.46
N PRO A 148 9.31 -6.88 8.42
CA PRO A 148 8.69 -7.57 9.56
C PRO A 148 9.59 -7.65 10.79
N GLN A 149 10.93 -7.50 10.65
CA GLN A 149 11.87 -7.50 11.78
C GLN A 149 12.27 -6.10 12.23
N GLN A 150 12.44 -5.14 11.31
CA GLN A 150 13.00 -3.83 11.62
C GLN A 150 11.96 -2.71 11.70
N MET A 151 10.90 -2.80 10.89
CA MET A 151 9.81 -1.83 10.80
C MET A 151 8.46 -2.55 10.63
N PRO A 152 8.06 -3.38 11.63
CA PRO A 152 6.78 -4.09 11.59
C PRO A 152 5.59 -3.14 11.70
N TRP A 153 4.39 -3.64 11.39
CA TRP A 153 3.17 -2.84 11.38
C TRP A 153 2.84 -2.16 12.71
N GLU A 154 3.17 -2.79 13.86
CA GLU A 154 2.99 -2.18 15.18
C GLU A 154 3.82 -0.90 15.32
N LEU A 155 5.09 -0.96 14.94
CA LEU A 155 5.99 0.19 15.01
C LEU A 155 5.60 1.28 14.01
N ILE A 156 5.12 0.91 12.81
CA ILE A 156 4.56 1.85 11.83
C ILE A 156 3.37 2.61 12.44
N ALA A 157 2.44 1.89 13.07
CA ALA A 157 1.28 2.51 13.69
C ALA A 157 1.68 3.46 14.84
N GLU A 158 2.59 3.03 15.71
CA GLU A 158 3.11 3.85 16.80
C GLU A 158 3.77 5.14 16.28
N LYS A 159 4.63 5.02 15.27
CA LYS A 159 5.32 6.16 14.66
C LYS A 159 4.32 7.16 14.06
N LEU A 160 3.38 6.69 13.26
CA LEU A 160 2.41 7.55 12.58
C LEU A 160 1.41 8.21 13.55
N LEU A 161 1.07 7.55 14.66
CA LEU A 161 0.21 8.11 15.70
C LEU A 161 0.99 9.04 16.62
N GLY A 162 2.26 8.72 16.94
CA GLY A 162 3.13 9.55 17.78
C GLY A 162 3.52 10.89 17.14
N GLU A 163 3.72 10.93 15.83
CA GLU A 163 3.95 12.19 15.09
C GLU A 163 2.76 13.16 15.18
N ALA A 164 1.56 12.69 15.52
CA ALA A 164 0.38 13.54 15.74
C ALA A 164 0.43 14.28 17.07
N VAL A 165 1.04 13.71 18.10
CA VAL A 165 1.10 14.32 19.45
C VAL A 165 2.14 15.45 19.49
N SER A 166 3.25 15.33 18.76
CA SER A 166 4.28 16.37 18.69
C SER A 166 3.82 17.64 17.96
N ASN A 167 2.82 17.54 17.07
CA ASN A 167 2.29 18.71 16.36
C ASN A 167 1.21 19.48 17.15
N ILE A 168 0.68 18.93 18.24
CA ILE A 168 -0.33 19.61 19.08
C ILE A 168 0.36 20.49 20.15
N GLY A 169 1.63 20.21 20.47
CA GLY A 169 2.41 20.92 21.49
C GLY A 169 3.07 22.23 21.04
N ASN A 170 3.09 22.56 19.76
CA ASN A 170 3.73 23.75 19.18
C ASN A 170 2.74 24.66 18.42
N ARG A 171 1.66 25.09 19.07
CA ARG A 171 0.95 26.31 18.65
C ARG A 171 1.26 27.41 19.65
N PRO A 172 1.80 28.54 19.18
CA PRO A 172 2.04 29.72 20.02
C PRO A 172 0.74 30.31 20.51
#